data_3c460b2eca340e8e8c268b07e9573167
#
_entry.id   3c460b2eca340e8e8c268b07e9573167
#
_cell.length_a   1.000
_cell.length_b   1.000
_cell.length_c   1.000
_cell.angle_alpha   90.00
_cell.angle_beta   90.00
_cell.angle_gamma   90.00
#
_symmetry.space_group_name_H-M   'P 1'
#
loop_
_entity.id
_entity.type
_entity.pdbx_description
1 polymer ?
#
loop_
_entity_poly.entity_id
_entity_poly.type
_entity_poly.pdbx_seq_one_letter_code
_entity_poly.pdbx_strand_id
1 'polypeptide(L)'
;NMDRAPIIAIIGQGSTKRLHKESHQIMDSIRMCEPISKWSQTILAAENITEIVRKAFKIAEAEKPGLCVVELPEDIAKVQIDDTPMSPTKVRRPGADHKAVAQAHELILNAKNPIILAGNGTIRKRASNRLRVLVENLGIGGINTFMAKGSVSYKDKHSLFTIGLGSGDYNNLAIDESDLVIAIGYD
;
A
#
# COMPACT_ATOMS: atom_id res chain seq x y z
N ASN A 1 -3.32 -5.92 4.79
CA ASN A 1 -2.46 -4.74 4.99
C ASN A 1 -1.00 -4.97 4.60
N MET A 2 -0.42 -6.14 4.89
CA MET A 2 1.01 -6.39 4.66
C MET A 2 1.41 -6.23 3.19
N ASP A 3 0.59 -6.73 2.26
CA ASP A 3 0.90 -6.67 0.82
C ASP A 3 0.48 -5.35 0.16
N ARG A 4 -0.04 -4.40 0.94
CA ARG A 4 -0.52 -3.11 0.43
C ARG A 4 -1.54 -3.24 -0.71
N ALA A 5 -2.38 -4.28 -0.67
CA ALA A 5 -3.48 -4.46 -1.62
C ALA A 5 -4.67 -3.56 -1.23
N PRO A 6 -5.17 -2.71 -2.12
CA PRO A 6 -6.38 -1.95 -1.87
C PRO A 6 -7.59 -2.90 -1.94
N ILE A 7 -8.19 -3.19 -0.79
CA ILE A 7 -9.32 -4.13 -0.66
C ILE A 7 -10.45 -3.42 0.06
N ILE A 8 -11.68 -3.67 -0.39
CA ILE A 8 -12.89 -3.33 0.34
C ILE A 8 -13.61 -4.62 0.69
N ALA A 9 -13.75 -4.89 1.98
CA ALA A 9 -14.57 -5.98 2.48
C ALA A 9 -15.93 -5.43 2.91
N ILE A 10 -16.99 -5.98 2.36
CA ILE A 10 -18.36 -5.70 2.79
C ILE A 10 -18.81 -6.89 3.62
N ILE A 11 -19.17 -6.66 4.87
CA ILE A 11 -19.60 -7.69 5.81
C ILE A 11 -21.03 -7.43 6.24
N GLY A 12 -21.81 -8.50 6.39
CA GLY A 12 -23.18 -8.43 6.89
C GLY A 12 -23.19 -8.31 8.43
N GLN A 13 -24.23 -7.68 8.96
CA GLN A 13 -24.50 -7.60 10.39
C GLN A 13 -25.98 -7.80 10.63
N GLY A 14 -26.37 -8.27 11.80
CA GLY A 14 -27.77 -8.28 12.22
C GLY A 14 -28.39 -6.88 12.25
N SER A 15 -29.72 -6.81 12.35
CA SER A 15 -30.43 -5.53 12.38
C SER A 15 -29.89 -4.57 13.45
N THR A 16 -29.82 -3.28 13.12
CA THR A 16 -29.42 -2.22 14.07
C THR A 16 -30.23 -2.25 15.37
N LYS A 17 -31.49 -2.72 15.31
CA LYS A 17 -32.38 -2.87 16.48
C LYS A 17 -31.97 -4.02 17.40
N ARG A 18 -31.04 -4.87 17.01
CA ARG A 18 -30.59 -6.04 17.76
C ARG A 18 -29.12 -5.99 18.18
N LEU A 19 -28.36 -4.99 17.79
CA LEU A 19 -26.90 -4.91 18.06
C LEU A 19 -26.56 -4.99 19.57
N HIS A 20 -27.46 -4.61 20.45
CA HIS A 20 -27.29 -4.68 21.91
C HIS A 20 -27.60 -6.07 22.48
N LYS A 21 -28.03 -7.03 21.65
CA LYS A 21 -28.43 -8.37 22.10
C LYS A 21 -27.39 -9.40 21.72
N GLU A 22 -27.08 -10.31 22.58
CA GLU A 22 -26.28 -11.51 22.29
C GLU A 22 -27.14 -12.53 21.51
N SER A 23 -27.51 -12.18 20.28
CA SER A 23 -28.36 -12.99 19.44
C SER A 23 -27.58 -13.52 18.22
N HIS A 24 -28.20 -14.47 17.48
CA HIS A 24 -27.61 -15.07 16.30
C HIS A 24 -27.04 -14.03 15.34
N GLN A 25 -25.80 -14.23 14.88
CA GLN A 25 -25.04 -13.38 13.92
C GLN A 25 -24.75 -11.95 14.41
N ILE A 26 -24.87 -11.65 15.69
CA ILE A 26 -24.42 -10.37 16.25
C ILE A 26 -23.01 -10.53 16.80
N MET A 27 -22.10 -9.69 16.28
CA MET A 27 -20.70 -9.69 16.66
C MET A 27 -20.13 -8.28 16.45
N ASP A 28 -19.15 -7.88 17.25
CA ASP A 28 -18.42 -6.62 17.04
C ASP A 28 -17.36 -6.79 15.94
N SER A 29 -17.86 -6.88 14.71
CA SER A 29 -17.05 -7.10 13.50
C SER A 29 -16.08 -5.95 13.24
N ILE A 30 -16.49 -4.72 13.56
CA ILE A 30 -15.67 -3.52 13.37
C ILE A 30 -14.43 -3.59 14.27
N ARG A 31 -14.60 -3.86 15.57
CA ARG A 31 -13.49 -4.00 16.50
C ARG A 31 -12.57 -5.17 16.14
N MET A 32 -13.15 -6.29 15.68
CA MET A 32 -12.37 -7.44 15.22
C MET A 32 -11.50 -7.11 14.00
N CYS A 33 -12.00 -6.26 13.10
CA CYS A 33 -11.29 -5.88 11.89
C CYS A 33 -10.34 -4.67 12.06
N GLU A 34 -10.45 -3.94 13.16
CA GLU A 34 -9.67 -2.71 13.40
C GLU A 34 -8.15 -2.92 13.24
N PRO A 35 -7.51 -3.95 13.85
CA PRO A 35 -6.06 -4.12 13.75
C PRO A 35 -5.55 -4.50 12.36
N ILE A 36 -6.41 -4.99 11.48
CA ILE A 36 -6.04 -5.45 10.14
C ILE A 36 -6.51 -4.51 9.03
N SER A 37 -7.29 -3.49 9.34
CA SER A 37 -7.82 -2.54 8.36
C SER A 37 -7.23 -1.13 8.50
N LYS A 38 -7.29 -0.35 7.43
CA LYS A 38 -6.99 1.08 7.46
C LYS A 38 -8.16 1.90 8.01
N TRP A 39 -9.35 1.40 7.79
CA TRP A 39 -10.59 2.03 8.20
C TRP A 39 -11.72 1.01 8.18
N SER A 40 -12.56 1.06 9.19
CA SER A 40 -13.73 0.23 9.31
C SER A 40 -14.93 1.06 9.77
N GLN A 41 -16.12 0.79 9.22
CA GLN A 41 -17.32 1.56 9.52
C GLN A 41 -18.59 0.73 9.34
N THR A 42 -19.50 0.82 10.32
CA THR A 42 -20.88 0.34 10.17
C THR A 42 -21.74 1.40 9.49
N ILE A 43 -22.56 1.00 8.53
CA ILE A 43 -23.57 1.85 7.92
C ILE A 43 -24.81 1.89 8.82
N LEU A 44 -25.10 3.02 9.44
CA LEU A 44 -26.21 3.20 10.35
C LEU A 44 -27.45 3.84 9.72
N ALA A 45 -27.30 4.43 8.53
CA ALA A 45 -28.39 5.03 7.77
C ALA A 45 -28.18 4.76 6.28
N ALA A 46 -29.26 4.42 5.56
CA ALA A 46 -29.18 4.03 4.17
C ALA A 46 -28.73 5.19 3.26
N GLU A 47 -29.05 6.41 3.62
CA GLU A 47 -28.68 7.64 2.91
C GLU A 47 -27.17 7.89 2.90
N ASN A 48 -26.43 7.24 3.83
CA ASN A 48 -24.97 7.41 3.92
C ASN A 48 -24.20 6.36 3.11
N ILE A 49 -24.87 5.40 2.48
CA ILE A 49 -24.22 4.29 1.76
C ILE A 49 -23.24 4.81 0.70
N THR A 50 -23.68 5.72 -0.16
CA THR A 50 -22.86 6.24 -1.28
C THR A 50 -21.63 6.99 -0.80
N GLU A 51 -21.76 7.79 0.27
CA GLU A 51 -20.64 8.51 0.85
C GLU A 51 -19.64 7.56 1.52
N ILE A 52 -20.12 6.59 2.31
CA ILE A 52 -19.29 5.60 3.01
C ILE A 52 -18.53 4.75 2.00
N VAL A 53 -19.20 4.26 0.96
CA VAL A 53 -18.56 3.47 -0.10
C VAL A 53 -17.48 4.29 -0.82
N ARG A 54 -17.79 5.52 -1.25
CA ARG A 54 -16.80 6.40 -1.87
C ARG A 54 -15.59 6.66 -0.97
N LYS A 55 -15.82 6.88 0.33
CA LYS A 55 -14.77 7.08 1.33
C LYS A 55 -13.91 5.83 1.49
N ALA A 56 -14.53 4.64 1.53
CA ALA A 56 -13.82 3.36 1.62
C ALA A 56 -12.86 3.17 0.43
N PHE A 57 -13.30 3.42 -0.81
CA PHE A 57 -12.44 3.37 -2.00
C PHE A 57 -11.29 4.36 -1.91
N LYS A 58 -11.58 5.61 -1.54
CA LYS A 58 -10.55 6.65 -1.40
C LYS A 58 -9.47 6.26 -0.38
N ILE A 59 -9.86 5.72 0.78
CA ILE A 59 -8.93 5.34 1.84
C ILE A 59 -8.17 4.07 1.45
N ALA A 60 -8.83 3.08 0.86
CA ALA A 60 -8.18 1.84 0.44
C ALA A 60 -7.06 2.11 -0.58
N GLU A 61 -7.28 3.03 -1.54
CA GLU A 61 -6.33 3.37 -2.59
C GLU A 61 -5.28 4.42 -2.17
N ALA A 62 -5.55 5.20 -1.13
CA ALA A 62 -4.59 6.18 -0.63
C ALA A 62 -3.31 5.51 -0.10
N GLU A 63 -2.17 6.17 -0.24
CA GLU A 63 -0.91 5.64 0.29
C GLU A 63 -0.92 5.60 1.84
N LYS A 64 -0.48 4.53 2.44
CA LYS A 64 -0.15 3.22 1.83
C LYS A 64 -1.46 2.44 1.64
N PRO A 65 -1.70 1.77 0.48
CA PRO A 65 -2.96 1.05 0.24
C PRO A 65 -3.21 -0.07 1.24
N GLY A 66 -4.47 -0.43 1.43
CA GLY A 66 -4.82 -1.49 2.37
C GLY A 66 -6.33 -1.73 2.46
N LEU A 67 -6.70 -2.59 3.41
CA LEU A 67 -8.07 -3.02 3.63
C LEU A 67 -8.93 -1.90 4.25
N CYS A 68 -10.12 -1.69 3.69
CA CYS A 68 -11.23 -1.01 4.36
C CYS A 68 -12.39 -1.99 4.55
N VAL A 69 -13.05 -1.92 5.70
CA VAL A 69 -14.19 -2.78 6.04
C VAL A 69 -15.44 -1.93 6.17
N VAL A 70 -16.48 -2.33 5.48
CA VAL A 70 -17.80 -1.71 5.54
C VAL A 70 -18.80 -2.74 6.04
N GLU A 71 -19.38 -2.50 7.19
CA GLU A 71 -20.39 -3.37 7.76
C GLU A 71 -21.79 -2.85 7.37
N LEU A 72 -22.59 -3.74 6.80
CA LEU A 72 -23.95 -3.45 6.32
C LEU A 72 -24.97 -4.24 7.13
N PRO A 73 -25.73 -3.60 8.05
CA PRO A 73 -26.82 -4.23 8.78
C PRO A 73 -27.97 -4.63 7.85
N GLU A 74 -28.65 -5.75 8.19
CA GLU A 74 -29.71 -6.34 7.35
C GLU A 74 -30.93 -5.43 7.16
N ASP A 75 -31.27 -4.61 8.13
CA ASP A 75 -32.37 -3.66 8.04
C ASP A 75 -32.04 -2.46 7.16
N ILE A 76 -30.80 -1.99 7.22
CA ILE A 76 -30.29 -0.92 6.36
C ILE A 76 -30.24 -1.41 4.89
N ALA A 77 -29.81 -2.64 4.67
CA ALA A 77 -29.74 -3.24 3.33
C ALA A 77 -31.09 -3.38 2.63
N LYS A 78 -32.19 -3.36 3.39
CA LYS A 78 -33.57 -3.46 2.86
C LYS A 78 -34.21 -2.12 2.53
N VAL A 79 -33.59 -1.00 2.91
CA VAL A 79 -34.16 0.33 2.68
C VAL A 79 -34.02 0.69 1.20
N GLN A 80 -35.12 1.12 0.61
CA GLN A 80 -35.11 1.69 -0.75
C GLN A 80 -34.67 3.15 -0.66
N ILE A 81 -33.66 3.53 -1.41
CA ILE A 81 -33.18 4.90 -1.51
C ILE A 81 -33.14 5.33 -2.97
N ASP A 82 -33.47 6.57 -3.21
CA ASP A 82 -33.31 7.22 -4.53
C ASP A 82 -32.00 8.03 -4.49
N ASP A 83 -30.88 7.32 -4.71
CA ASP A 83 -29.56 7.94 -4.70
C ASP A 83 -28.70 7.42 -5.86
N THR A 84 -27.73 8.22 -6.25
CA THR A 84 -26.80 7.90 -7.33
C THR A 84 -25.40 7.70 -6.80
N PRO A 85 -24.63 6.74 -7.34
CA PRO A 85 -23.25 6.53 -6.92
C PRO A 85 -22.40 7.80 -7.06
N MET A 86 -21.67 8.15 -6.01
CA MET A 86 -20.76 9.30 -6.01
C MET A 86 -19.53 9.02 -6.87
N SER A 87 -19.10 10.00 -7.65
CA SER A 87 -17.88 9.89 -8.45
C SER A 87 -16.64 9.62 -7.60
N PRO A 88 -15.71 8.78 -8.07
CA PRO A 88 -14.46 8.51 -7.36
C PRO A 88 -13.64 9.79 -7.12
N THR A 89 -13.06 9.90 -5.95
CA THR A 89 -12.15 11.02 -5.62
C THR A 89 -10.73 10.68 -6.09
N LYS A 90 -10.20 11.47 -7.02
CA LYS A 90 -8.78 11.35 -7.41
C LYS A 90 -7.90 11.91 -6.29
N VAL A 91 -7.10 11.04 -5.67
CA VAL A 91 -6.10 11.46 -4.68
C VAL A 91 -4.90 12.06 -5.42
N ARG A 92 -4.63 13.34 -5.19
CA ARG A 92 -3.42 14.00 -5.71
C ARG A 92 -2.21 13.54 -4.90
N ARG A 93 -1.11 13.27 -5.60
CA ARG A 93 0.16 12.96 -4.96
C ARG A 93 0.93 14.25 -4.71
N PRO A 94 1.58 14.41 -3.56
CA PRO A 94 2.50 15.53 -3.35
C PRO A 94 3.66 15.44 -4.34
N GLY A 95 4.18 16.57 -4.77
CA GLY A 95 5.45 16.64 -5.49
C GLY A 95 6.62 16.35 -4.53
N ALA A 96 7.75 15.93 -5.08
CA ALA A 96 8.97 15.83 -4.28
C ALA A 96 9.47 17.23 -3.92
N ASP A 97 9.99 17.40 -2.70
CA ASP A 97 10.67 18.64 -2.31
C ASP A 97 11.98 18.78 -3.07
N HIS A 98 12.16 19.89 -3.75
CA HIS A 98 13.35 20.17 -4.57
C HIS A 98 14.64 20.18 -3.76
N LYS A 99 14.61 20.66 -2.50
CA LYS A 99 15.80 20.66 -1.63
C LYS A 99 16.19 19.24 -1.22
N ALA A 100 15.20 18.40 -0.87
CA ALA A 100 15.44 17.00 -0.56
C ALA A 100 15.99 16.21 -1.77
N VAL A 101 15.48 16.50 -2.97
CA VAL A 101 16.00 15.91 -4.22
C VAL A 101 17.45 16.32 -4.48
N ALA A 102 17.78 17.59 -4.28
CA ALA A 102 19.15 18.08 -4.41
C ALA A 102 20.10 17.42 -3.39
N GLN A 103 19.68 17.30 -2.13
CA GLN A 103 20.47 16.60 -1.11
C GLN A 103 20.69 15.12 -1.45
N ALA A 104 19.65 14.42 -1.92
CA ALA A 104 19.77 13.03 -2.35
C ALA A 104 20.76 12.90 -3.54
N HIS A 105 20.71 13.83 -4.48
CA HIS A 105 21.65 13.88 -5.61
C HIS A 105 23.09 14.02 -5.14
N GLU A 106 23.38 14.95 -4.20
CA GLU A 106 24.71 15.13 -3.64
C GLU A 106 25.21 13.88 -2.89
N LEU A 107 24.33 13.21 -2.13
CA LEU A 107 24.69 11.97 -1.45
C LEU A 107 25.07 10.86 -2.45
N ILE A 108 24.31 10.73 -3.54
CA ILE A 108 24.58 9.74 -4.58
C ILE A 108 25.90 10.02 -5.31
N LEU A 109 26.18 11.29 -5.63
CA LEU A 109 27.42 11.69 -6.31
C LEU A 109 28.67 11.46 -5.45
N ASN A 110 28.57 11.62 -4.14
CA ASN A 110 29.69 11.47 -3.22
C ASN A 110 29.89 10.02 -2.73
N ALA A 111 28.93 9.14 -2.94
CA ALA A 111 29.03 7.74 -2.56
C ALA A 111 30.01 6.99 -3.44
N LYS A 112 30.81 6.12 -2.85
CA LYS A 112 31.80 5.27 -3.55
C LYS A 112 31.20 3.93 -3.95
N ASN A 113 30.31 3.41 -3.13
CA ASN A 113 29.68 2.11 -3.34
C ASN A 113 28.18 2.16 -3.00
N PRO A 114 27.38 2.97 -3.74
CA PRO A 114 25.96 3.08 -3.50
C PRO A 114 25.23 1.82 -3.96
N ILE A 115 24.10 1.50 -3.30
CA ILE A 115 23.24 0.38 -3.64
C ILE A 115 21.77 0.82 -3.62
N ILE A 116 20.94 0.26 -4.50
CA ILE A 116 19.49 0.51 -4.53
C ILE A 116 18.75 -0.67 -3.91
N LEU A 117 17.89 -0.37 -2.93
CA LEU A 117 16.91 -1.32 -2.38
C LEU A 117 15.51 -0.95 -2.87
N ALA A 118 15.00 -1.73 -3.82
CA ALA A 118 13.68 -1.51 -4.41
C ALA A 118 12.58 -2.24 -3.62
N GLY A 119 11.61 -1.50 -3.12
CA GLY A 119 10.45 -2.01 -2.42
C GLY A 119 9.17 -2.03 -3.28
N ASN A 120 8.07 -2.54 -2.73
CA ASN A 120 6.77 -2.70 -3.39
C ASN A 120 6.24 -1.41 -4.04
N GLY A 121 6.56 -0.24 -3.48
CA GLY A 121 6.16 1.05 -4.05
C GLY A 121 6.63 1.27 -5.47
N THR A 122 7.73 0.66 -5.91
CA THR A 122 8.25 0.78 -7.28
C THR A 122 7.33 0.14 -8.32
N ILE A 123 6.72 -1.02 -7.99
CA ILE A 123 5.76 -1.72 -8.85
C ILE A 123 4.38 -1.08 -8.75
N ARG A 124 3.90 -0.89 -7.53
CA ARG A 124 2.59 -0.30 -7.22
C ARG A 124 2.37 1.05 -7.89
N LYS A 125 3.41 1.86 -8.01
CA LYS A 125 3.36 3.19 -8.64
C LYS A 125 3.88 3.22 -10.06
N ARG A 126 4.17 2.07 -10.65
CA ARG A 126 4.73 1.94 -12.00
C ARG A 126 6.03 2.73 -12.19
N ALA A 127 6.83 2.83 -11.12
CA ALA A 127 8.11 3.51 -11.15
C ALA A 127 9.27 2.62 -11.66
N SER A 128 9.04 1.33 -11.83
CA SER A 128 10.07 0.34 -12.20
C SER A 128 10.83 0.69 -13.48
N ASN A 129 10.17 1.25 -14.49
CA ASN A 129 10.86 1.66 -15.72
C ASN A 129 11.87 2.79 -15.48
N ARG A 130 11.50 3.78 -14.66
CA ARG A 130 12.41 4.87 -14.28
C ARG A 130 13.53 4.39 -13.37
N LEU A 131 13.24 3.45 -12.50
CA LEU A 131 14.23 2.80 -11.66
C LEU A 131 15.29 2.07 -12.50
N ARG A 132 14.87 1.32 -13.53
CA ARG A 132 15.80 0.65 -14.47
C ARG A 132 16.73 1.65 -15.17
N VAL A 133 16.15 2.73 -15.68
CA VAL A 133 16.95 3.80 -16.30
C VAL A 133 17.95 4.41 -15.31
N LEU A 134 17.55 4.58 -14.04
CA LEU A 134 18.45 5.08 -12.99
C LEU A 134 19.59 4.09 -12.71
N VAL A 135 19.27 2.80 -12.56
CA VAL A 135 20.24 1.72 -12.36
C VAL A 135 21.25 1.67 -13.51
N GLU A 136 20.76 1.70 -14.76
CA GLU A 136 21.62 1.70 -15.96
C GLU A 136 22.54 2.92 -16.03
N ASN A 137 21.97 4.12 -15.85
CA ASN A 137 22.73 5.37 -15.98
C ASN A 137 23.81 5.54 -14.92
N LEU A 138 23.53 5.10 -13.71
CA LEU A 138 24.46 5.22 -12.59
C LEU A 138 25.39 4.02 -12.43
N GLY A 139 25.09 2.88 -13.08
CA GLY A 139 25.83 1.64 -12.92
C GLY A 139 25.74 1.06 -11.49
N ILE A 140 24.69 1.37 -10.75
CA ILE A 140 24.51 1.00 -9.33
C ILE A 140 23.80 -0.36 -9.22
N GLY A 141 24.26 -1.21 -8.30
CA GLY A 141 23.63 -2.48 -7.99
C GLY A 141 22.20 -2.30 -7.43
N GLY A 142 21.24 -3.09 -7.94
CA GLY A 142 19.84 -3.05 -7.52
C GLY A 142 19.36 -4.35 -6.89
N ILE A 143 18.89 -4.27 -5.65
CA ILE A 143 18.25 -5.36 -4.90
C ILE A 143 16.75 -5.15 -4.89
N ASN A 144 15.98 -6.21 -5.09
CA ASN A 144 14.52 -6.20 -4.95
C ASN A 144 14.10 -6.84 -3.63
N THR A 145 13.14 -6.25 -2.92
CA THR A 145 12.39 -7.00 -1.90
C THR A 145 11.45 -7.99 -2.58
N PHE A 146 10.84 -8.93 -1.84
CA PHE A 146 9.88 -9.89 -2.40
C PHE A 146 8.80 -9.26 -3.24
N MET A 147 8.13 -8.26 -2.67
CA MET A 147 7.02 -7.58 -3.33
C MET A 147 7.46 -6.63 -4.45
N ALA A 148 8.77 -6.39 -4.58
CA ALA A 148 9.37 -5.59 -5.65
C ALA A 148 10.04 -6.45 -6.72
N LYS A 149 9.97 -7.78 -6.64
CA LYS A 149 10.59 -8.69 -7.60
C LYS A 149 10.24 -8.31 -9.04
N GLY A 150 11.27 -8.05 -9.84
CA GLY A 150 11.13 -7.62 -11.22
C GLY A 150 11.18 -6.09 -11.42
N SER A 151 11.30 -5.27 -10.37
CA SER A 151 11.57 -3.82 -10.50
C SER A 151 12.90 -3.59 -11.21
N VAL A 152 13.96 -4.28 -10.79
CA VAL A 152 15.19 -4.46 -11.53
C VAL A 152 15.15 -5.86 -12.12
N SER A 153 15.31 -5.97 -13.46
CA SER A 153 15.22 -7.26 -14.15
C SER A 153 16.39 -8.17 -13.73
N TYR A 154 16.11 -9.45 -13.50
CA TYR A 154 17.17 -10.45 -13.24
C TYR A 154 18.16 -10.62 -14.40
N LYS A 155 17.81 -10.14 -15.59
CA LYS A 155 18.68 -10.12 -16.78
C LYS A 155 19.58 -8.89 -16.84
N ASP A 156 19.34 -7.90 -16.00
CA ASP A 156 20.17 -6.72 -15.92
C ASP A 156 21.53 -7.04 -15.27
N LYS A 157 22.61 -6.58 -15.84
CA LYS A 157 23.97 -6.80 -15.33
C LYS A 157 24.20 -6.20 -13.93
N HIS A 158 23.35 -5.25 -13.52
CA HIS A 158 23.41 -4.62 -12.20
C HIS A 158 22.42 -5.25 -11.20
N SER A 159 21.71 -6.33 -11.59
CA SER A 159 20.77 -6.99 -10.71
C SER A 159 21.50 -7.78 -9.63
N LEU A 160 21.20 -7.46 -8.39
CA LEU A 160 21.60 -8.23 -7.21
C LEU A 160 20.47 -9.11 -6.69
N PHE A 161 19.47 -9.38 -7.53
CA PHE A 161 18.34 -10.28 -7.31
C PHE A 161 17.41 -9.84 -6.16
N THR A 162 16.91 -10.79 -5.37
CA THR A 162 15.87 -10.55 -4.36
C THR A 162 16.40 -10.93 -2.98
N ILE A 163 16.15 -10.06 -1.98
CA ILE A 163 16.53 -10.23 -0.58
C ILE A 163 15.30 -10.46 0.31
N GLY A 164 15.49 -11.14 1.44
CA GLY A 164 14.54 -11.13 2.55
C GLY A 164 14.09 -12.49 3.08
N LEU A 165 14.67 -13.62 2.62
CA LEU A 165 14.32 -14.96 3.15
C LEU A 165 15.33 -15.50 4.17
N GLY A 166 16.58 -15.12 4.10
CA GLY A 166 17.59 -15.70 4.95
C GLY A 166 18.63 -14.69 5.44
N SER A 167 19.19 -14.95 6.60
CA SER A 167 20.31 -14.17 7.14
C SER A 167 21.62 -14.38 6.39
N GLY A 168 21.70 -15.43 5.58
CA GLY A 168 22.87 -15.80 4.78
C GLY A 168 22.77 -15.42 3.30
N ASP A 169 21.81 -14.57 2.92
CA ASP A 169 21.67 -14.11 1.55
C ASP A 169 22.92 -13.33 1.14
N TYR A 170 23.54 -13.70 0.00
CA TYR A 170 24.75 -12.99 -0.51
C TYR A 170 24.49 -11.50 -0.80
N ASN A 171 23.22 -11.10 -0.94
CA ASN A 171 22.81 -9.71 -1.08
C ASN A 171 23.12 -8.89 0.19
N ASN A 172 23.18 -9.53 1.36
CA ASN A 172 23.58 -8.88 2.61
C ASN A 172 25.02 -8.39 2.53
N LEU A 173 25.91 -9.16 1.90
CA LEU A 173 27.31 -8.75 1.69
C LEU A 173 27.38 -7.45 0.86
N ALA A 174 26.55 -7.33 -0.17
CA ALA A 174 26.52 -6.11 -0.99
C ALA A 174 25.98 -4.90 -0.20
N ILE A 175 25.06 -5.11 0.74
CA ILE A 175 24.57 -4.06 1.65
C ILE A 175 25.66 -3.69 2.66
N ASP A 176 26.34 -4.67 3.25
CA ASP A 176 27.38 -4.45 4.24
C ASP A 176 28.60 -3.70 3.66
N GLU A 177 28.90 -3.94 2.37
CA GLU A 177 29.99 -3.26 1.66
C GLU A 177 29.58 -1.87 1.12
N SER A 178 28.27 -1.52 1.16
CA SER A 178 27.79 -0.25 0.65
C SER A 178 28.03 0.90 1.62
N ASP A 179 28.35 2.08 1.09
CA ASP A 179 28.42 3.32 1.87
C ASP A 179 27.13 4.16 1.77
N LEU A 180 26.22 3.80 0.88
CA LEU A 180 24.91 4.44 0.72
C LEU A 180 23.86 3.43 0.25
N VAL A 181 22.80 3.27 1.02
CA VAL A 181 21.61 2.50 0.61
C VAL A 181 20.49 3.46 0.20
N ILE A 182 20.07 3.36 -1.06
CA ILE A 182 19.00 4.16 -1.64
C ILE A 182 17.71 3.33 -1.63
N ALA A 183 16.88 3.53 -0.61
CA ALA A 183 15.60 2.83 -0.48
C ALA A 183 14.51 3.51 -1.33
N ILE A 184 13.99 2.79 -2.34
CA ILE A 184 12.97 3.32 -3.26
C ILE A 184 11.70 2.49 -3.15
N GLY A 185 10.60 3.13 -2.71
CA GLY A 185 9.31 2.44 -2.55
C GLY A 185 9.34 1.33 -1.49
N TYR A 186 10.22 1.43 -0.53
CA TYR A 186 10.30 0.52 0.62
C TYR A 186 9.22 0.90 1.65
N ASP A 187 8.49 -0.10 2.18
CA ASP A 187 7.39 0.07 3.13
C ASP A 187 7.72 -0.54 4.49
#